data_97bf87516763d0338042a164762a55c4
#
_entry.id   97bf87516763d0338042a164762a55c4
#
_cell.length_a   1.000
_cell.length_b   1.000
_cell.length_c   1.000
_cell.angle_alpha   90.00
_cell.angle_beta   90.00
_cell.angle_gamma   90.00
#
_symmetry.space_group_name_H-M   'P 1'
#
loop_
_entity.id
_entity.type
_entity.pdbx_description
1 polymer ?
#
loop_
_entity_poly.entity_id
_entity_poly.type
_entity_poly.pdbx_seq_one_letter_code
_entity_poly.pdbx_strand_id
1 'polypeptide(L)'
;NTNMNTNSNNNTNTNTEAQEPSNQSNNGNETEKTTQTATLDDIIYPMYLPVNTYLTGQDKVDTVSGERVILTFEGDNSFMFIQETIDINDEMTTTLVNGELELLSDSIGVVSDNSVNWYSNNREYYVVSDSLSQEELVNIAKSISVMAVGK
;
A
#
# COMPACT_ATOMS: atom_id res chain seq x y z
N ASN A 1 -2.19 83.40 13.28
CA ASN A 1 -1.79 82.72 13.69
C ASN A 1 -1.83 81.36 13.48
N THR A 2 -1.46 80.73 13.32
CA THR A 2 -1.22 79.82 12.82
C THR A 2 -0.65 78.72 13.11
N ASN A 3 -0.78 77.97 13.09
CA ASN A 3 -0.26 77.01 13.28
C ASN A 3 -0.10 75.88 12.83
N MET A 4 0.25 75.43 12.69
CA MET A 4 0.57 74.40 12.27
C MET A 4 1.00 73.31 12.60
N ASN A 5 0.88 72.66 12.51
CA ASN A 5 1.28 71.62 12.72
C ASN A 5 1.53 70.60 12.20
N THR A 6 1.84 70.36 12.05
CA THR A 6 2.25 69.44 11.55
C THR A 6 2.68 68.33 11.84
N ASN A 7 2.59 67.71 11.85
CA ASN A 7 3.03 66.66 12.03
C ASN A 7 3.12 65.55 11.58
N SER A 8 3.29 65.35 11.35
CA SER A 8 3.51 64.40 10.98
C SER A 8 3.97 63.35 11.04
N ASN A 9 4.04 63.00 11.01
CA ASN A 9 4.54 62.10 10.92
C ASN A 9 4.80 61.00 10.75
N ASN A 10 4.70 60.71 10.67
CA ASN A 10 4.98 59.87 10.48
C ASN A 10 5.35 58.82 10.41
N ASN A 11 5.43 58.51 10.40
CA ASN A 11 5.85 57.65 10.41
C ASN A 11 5.90 56.57 10.09
N THR A 12 5.66 56.37 9.94
CA THR A 12 5.72 55.52 9.57
C THR A 12 6.25 54.56 9.25
N ASN A 13 6.48 54.42 9.00
CA ASN A 13 7.02 53.58 8.59
C ASN A 13 7.29 52.57 8.88
N THR A 14 7.14 52.38 9.11
CA THR A 14 7.45 51.59 9.38
C THR A 14 7.46 50.51 9.15
N ASN A 15 7.30 50.23 8.93
CA ASN A 15 7.33 49.37 8.86
C ASN A 15 7.51 48.47 8.43
N THR A 16 7.32 48.45 8.25
CA THR A 16 7.44 47.76 7.63
C THR A 16 8.14 46.87 7.46
N GLU A 17 8.61 46.97 7.42
CA GLU A 17 9.34 46.21 7.23
C GLU A 17 9.40 45.16 7.65
N ALA A 18 9.15 45.27 8.15
CA ALA A 18 9.20 44.37 8.70
C ALA A 18 8.86 43.27 8.23
N GLN A 19 8.54 43.28 7.86
CA GLN A 19 8.25 42.29 7.50
C GLN A 19 8.84 41.53 6.88
N GLU A 20 9.22 41.94 6.50
CA GLU A 20 9.78 41.26 5.78
C GLU A 20 10.29 40.23 6.13
N PRO A 21 10.57 40.32 6.84
CA PRO A 21 11.23 39.32 7.22
C PRO A 21 10.54 38.18 7.30
N SER A 22 9.81 38.35 7.61
CA SER A 22 9.17 37.38 7.68
C SER A 22 9.25 36.45 6.81
N ASN A 23 9.33 36.72 6.09
CA ASN A 23 9.19 35.91 5.25
C ASN A 23 9.88 34.90 5.15
N GLN A 24 10.62 34.97 5.18
CA GLN A 24 11.32 34.07 4.94
C GLN A 24 11.17 33.01 5.48
N SER A 25 10.82 33.01 6.15
CA SER A 25 10.74 32.06 6.79
C SER A 25 10.34 30.93 6.34
N ASN A 26 9.94 30.83 5.97
CA ASN A 26 9.48 29.88 5.59
C ASN A 26 10.01 29.00 5.00
N ASN A 27 10.27 29.14 4.53
CA ASN A 27 10.73 28.45 3.79
C ASN A 27 11.22 27.42 4.03
N GLY A 28 11.24 27.27 4.39
CA GLY A 28 11.96 26.41 4.59
C GLY A 28 11.60 25.14 4.85
N ASN A 29 10.66 24.86 4.97
CA ASN A 29 10.33 23.71 5.32
C ASN A 29 9.65 22.99 4.43
N GLU A 30 10.03 22.91 3.32
CA GLU A 30 9.68 21.90 2.51
C GLU A 30 10.24 20.68 3.10
N THR A 31 9.48 20.06 3.85
CA THR A 31 9.75 18.75 4.24
C THR A 31 9.71 17.95 2.99
N GLU A 32 10.81 17.60 2.55
CA GLU A 32 10.89 16.56 1.61
C GLU A 32 10.21 15.37 2.25
N LYS A 33 9.03 15.15 1.80
CA LYS A 33 8.33 13.94 2.13
C LYS A 33 9.16 12.84 1.50
N THR A 34 10.05 12.32 2.28
CA THR A 34 10.71 11.11 1.91
C THR A 34 9.63 10.07 1.82
N THR A 35 9.28 9.77 0.63
CA THR A 35 8.38 8.68 0.37
C THR A 35 9.18 7.44 0.72
N GLN A 36 9.04 6.98 1.91
CA GLN A 36 9.57 5.67 2.25
C GLN A 36 8.74 4.69 1.45
N THR A 37 9.35 4.17 0.43
CA THR A 37 8.77 3.10 -0.36
C THR A 37 8.64 1.90 0.55
N ALA A 38 7.43 1.42 0.73
CA ALA A 38 7.19 0.24 1.54
C ALA A 38 7.85 -0.97 0.91
N THR A 39 8.62 -1.71 1.68
CA THR A 39 9.30 -2.92 1.20
C THR A 39 8.63 -4.16 1.77
N LEU A 40 8.71 -5.25 1.03
CA LEU A 40 8.32 -6.56 1.52
C LEU A 40 9.51 -7.16 2.29
N ASP A 41 9.52 -6.95 3.60
CA ASP A 41 10.61 -7.44 4.43
C ASP A 41 10.69 -8.97 4.41
N ASP A 42 9.53 -9.62 4.37
CA ASP A 42 9.45 -11.07 4.35
C ASP A 42 8.53 -11.54 3.23
N ILE A 43 9.01 -12.43 2.42
CA ILE A 43 8.20 -13.11 1.41
C ILE A 43 7.51 -14.27 2.11
N ILE A 44 6.20 -14.34 1.97
CA ILE A 44 5.39 -15.40 2.55
C ILE A 44 5.13 -16.46 1.49
N TYR A 45 5.18 -17.72 1.88
CA TYR A 45 4.91 -18.85 1.02
C TYR A 45 3.70 -19.63 1.50
N PRO A 46 2.90 -20.20 0.60
CA PRO A 46 1.78 -21.03 1.02
C PRO A 46 2.27 -22.31 1.68
N MET A 47 1.62 -22.71 2.75
CA MET A 47 1.94 -23.96 3.47
C MET A 47 1.22 -25.17 2.84
N TYR A 48 0.17 -24.93 2.10
CA TYR A 48 -0.55 -25.94 1.39
C TYR A 48 -0.31 -25.76 -0.11
N LEU A 49 0.11 -26.82 -0.77
CA LEU A 49 0.25 -26.87 -2.22
C LEU A 49 -0.56 -28.06 -2.75
N PRO A 50 -1.26 -27.89 -3.86
CA PRO A 50 -1.89 -29.01 -4.56
C PRO A 50 -0.85 -30.07 -4.94
N VAL A 51 -1.31 -31.32 -5.09
CA VAL A 51 -0.42 -32.42 -5.40
C VAL A 51 0.37 -32.15 -6.69
N ASN A 52 1.63 -32.53 -6.68
CA ASN A 52 2.55 -32.34 -7.82
C ASN A 52 2.63 -30.89 -8.31
N THR A 53 2.62 -29.93 -7.39
CA THR A 53 2.76 -28.52 -7.71
C THR A 53 3.99 -27.97 -7.01
N TYR A 54 4.84 -27.23 -7.73
CA TYR A 54 6.13 -26.77 -7.25
C TYR A 54 6.35 -25.32 -7.58
N LEU A 55 7.09 -24.62 -6.74
CA LEU A 55 7.52 -23.25 -7.02
C LEU A 55 8.52 -23.27 -8.18
N THR A 56 8.20 -22.57 -9.25
CA THR A 56 9.04 -22.51 -10.47
C THR A 56 9.57 -21.10 -10.74
N GLY A 57 8.98 -20.07 -10.14
CA GLY A 57 9.41 -18.71 -10.38
C GLY A 57 9.14 -17.79 -9.19
N GLN A 58 9.99 -16.79 -9.07
CA GLN A 58 9.84 -15.72 -8.10
C GLN A 58 10.31 -14.42 -8.74
N ASP A 59 9.39 -13.51 -8.95
CA ASP A 59 9.67 -12.20 -9.53
C ASP A 59 9.35 -11.10 -8.53
N LYS A 60 10.21 -10.10 -8.50
CA LYS A 60 10.02 -8.94 -7.65
C LYS A 60 9.95 -7.70 -8.53
N VAL A 61 8.90 -6.91 -8.34
CA VAL A 61 8.62 -5.75 -9.17
C VAL A 61 8.35 -4.55 -8.26
N ASP A 62 8.94 -3.42 -8.60
CA ASP A 62 8.65 -2.16 -7.92
C ASP A 62 7.31 -1.62 -8.42
N THR A 63 6.47 -1.18 -7.51
CA THR A 63 5.18 -0.58 -7.81
C THR A 63 5.11 0.85 -7.28
N VAL A 64 4.05 1.56 -7.62
CA VAL A 64 3.84 2.92 -7.11
C VAL A 64 3.70 2.91 -5.58
N SER A 65 3.12 1.85 -5.02
CA SER A 65 2.88 1.72 -3.58
C SER A 65 4.03 1.06 -2.83
N GLY A 66 5.03 0.53 -3.54
CA GLY A 66 6.15 -0.18 -2.93
C GLY A 66 6.62 -1.35 -3.77
N GLU A 67 6.45 -2.56 -3.26
CA GLU A 67 6.95 -3.77 -3.92
C GLU A 67 5.85 -4.80 -4.12
N ARG A 68 5.97 -5.54 -5.20
CA ARG A 68 5.14 -6.70 -5.51
C ARG A 68 6.04 -7.90 -5.73
N VAL A 69 5.72 -9.01 -5.09
CA VAL A 69 6.37 -10.29 -5.34
C VAL A 69 5.35 -11.25 -5.95
N ILE A 70 5.75 -11.91 -7.01
CA ILE A 70 4.93 -12.90 -7.71
C ILE A 70 5.64 -14.24 -7.58
N LEU A 71 4.99 -15.19 -6.94
CA LEU A 71 5.44 -16.57 -6.88
C LEU A 71 4.64 -17.38 -7.88
N THR A 72 5.34 -18.07 -8.77
CA THR A 72 4.73 -18.93 -9.79
C THR A 72 4.89 -20.38 -9.40
N PHE A 73 3.79 -21.10 -9.39
CA PHE A 73 3.77 -22.54 -9.11
C PHE A 73 3.22 -23.29 -10.32
N GLU A 74 3.91 -24.37 -10.70
CA GLU A 74 3.56 -25.16 -11.86
C GLU A 74 3.62 -26.65 -11.51
N GLY A 75 2.99 -27.46 -12.34
CA GLY A 75 2.91 -28.89 -12.19
C GLY A 75 1.62 -29.43 -12.79
N ASP A 76 0.97 -30.35 -12.11
CA ASP A 76 -0.34 -30.86 -12.57
C ASP A 76 -1.39 -29.73 -12.55
N ASN A 77 -1.20 -28.78 -11.67
CA ASN A 77 -1.99 -27.56 -11.59
C ASN A 77 -1.05 -26.36 -11.48
N SER A 78 -1.46 -25.23 -12.02
CA SER A 78 -0.67 -24.02 -11.99
C SER A 78 -1.40 -22.91 -11.30
N PHE A 79 -0.67 -22.11 -10.50
CA PHE A 79 -1.22 -20.92 -9.91
C PHE A 79 -0.13 -19.89 -9.63
N MET A 80 -0.54 -18.65 -9.46
CA MET A 80 0.33 -17.57 -8.99
C MET A 80 -0.13 -17.10 -7.62
N PHE A 81 0.82 -16.83 -6.75
CA PHE A 81 0.58 -16.13 -5.50
C PHE A 81 1.28 -14.79 -5.53
N ILE A 82 0.51 -13.72 -5.39
CA ILE A 82 0.98 -12.35 -5.49
C ILE A 82 0.84 -11.70 -4.11
N GLN A 83 1.90 -11.06 -3.66
CA GLN A 83 1.93 -10.25 -2.43
C GLN A 83 2.39 -8.85 -2.80
N GLU A 84 1.67 -7.85 -2.33
CA GLU A 84 1.96 -6.46 -2.66
C GLU A 84 1.84 -5.58 -1.43
N THR A 85 2.74 -4.63 -1.28
CA THR A 85 2.63 -3.61 -0.24
C THR A 85 1.55 -2.61 -0.60
N ILE A 86 0.80 -2.16 0.42
CA ILE A 86 -0.23 -1.15 0.23
C ILE A 86 0.25 0.13 0.89
N ASP A 87 0.15 1.23 0.18
CA ASP A 87 0.36 2.54 0.78
C ASP A 87 -0.95 3.00 1.42
N ILE A 88 -0.98 2.95 2.74
CA ILE A 88 -2.14 3.37 3.51
C ILE A 88 -2.40 4.88 3.46
N ASN A 89 -1.50 5.64 2.86
CA ASN A 89 -1.67 7.08 2.71
C ASN A 89 -2.28 7.47 1.36
N ASP A 90 -2.40 6.52 0.46
CA ASP A 90 -3.12 6.75 -0.78
C ASP A 90 -4.61 6.82 -0.50
N GLU A 91 -5.27 7.73 -1.16
CA GLU A 91 -6.72 7.82 -1.11
C GLU A 91 -7.30 6.45 -1.43
N MET A 92 -8.20 6.00 -0.58
CA MET A 92 -8.81 4.69 -0.73
C MET A 92 -9.38 4.52 -2.14
N THR A 93 -8.66 3.79 -2.94
CA THR A 93 -9.19 3.36 -4.22
C THR A 93 -10.06 2.14 -3.96
N THR A 94 -11.35 2.33 -4.06
CA THR A 94 -12.28 1.22 -3.94
C THR A 94 -12.27 0.44 -5.24
N THR A 95 -11.64 -0.72 -5.23
CA THR A 95 -11.72 -1.64 -6.34
C THR A 95 -12.95 -2.52 -6.15
N LEU A 96 -13.83 -2.49 -7.11
CA LEU A 96 -15.01 -3.34 -7.08
C LEU A 96 -14.58 -4.75 -7.49
N VAL A 97 -14.50 -5.65 -6.55
CA VAL A 97 -14.17 -7.05 -6.83
C VAL A 97 -15.48 -7.85 -6.81
N ASN A 98 -15.74 -8.55 -7.90
CA ASN A 98 -16.90 -9.43 -7.98
C ASN A 98 -16.51 -10.79 -7.43
N GLY A 99 -17.20 -11.23 -6.41
CA GLY A 99 -16.96 -12.54 -5.82
C GLY A 99 -17.76 -12.75 -4.54
N GLU A 100 -17.59 -13.91 -3.95
CA GLU A 100 -18.21 -14.26 -2.69
C GLU A 100 -17.25 -14.03 -1.54
N LEU A 101 -17.77 -13.61 -0.40
CA LEU A 101 -16.97 -13.40 0.79
C LEU A 101 -16.72 -14.71 1.49
N GLU A 102 -15.47 -15.00 1.76
CA GLU A 102 -15.07 -16.20 2.49
C GLU A 102 -14.21 -15.82 3.68
N LEU A 103 -14.46 -16.43 4.81
CA LEU A 103 -13.66 -16.24 6.00
C LEU A 103 -12.37 -17.05 5.87
N LEU A 104 -11.26 -16.37 5.75
CA LEU A 104 -9.93 -16.95 5.88
C LEU A 104 -9.55 -16.97 7.37
N SER A 105 -8.40 -17.51 7.70
CA SER A 105 -8.06 -17.73 9.13
C SER A 105 -8.16 -16.48 10.00
N ASP A 106 -7.71 -15.34 9.49
CA ASP A 106 -7.65 -14.06 10.24
C ASP A 106 -8.17 -12.87 9.44
N SER A 107 -8.69 -13.11 8.28
CA SER A 107 -9.12 -12.07 7.35
C SER A 107 -10.31 -12.53 6.52
N ILE A 108 -10.90 -11.62 5.79
CA ILE A 108 -11.99 -11.92 4.87
C ILE A 108 -11.43 -11.81 3.47
N GLY A 109 -11.59 -12.85 2.68
CA GLY A 109 -11.22 -12.86 1.29
C GLY A 109 -12.43 -12.74 0.37
N VAL A 110 -12.19 -12.26 -0.83
CA VAL A 110 -13.15 -12.28 -1.92
C VAL A 110 -12.76 -13.40 -2.87
N VAL A 111 -13.66 -14.36 -3.04
CA VAL A 111 -13.45 -15.53 -3.90
C VAL A 111 -14.21 -15.33 -5.20
N SER A 112 -13.51 -15.40 -6.29
CA SER A 112 -14.09 -15.41 -7.65
C SER A 112 -13.81 -16.76 -8.32
N ASP A 113 -14.20 -16.89 -9.57
CA ASP A 113 -14.07 -18.19 -10.29
C ASP A 113 -12.60 -18.65 -10.36
N ASN A 114 -11.67 -17.74 -10.43
CA ASN A 114 -10.26 -18.07 -10.66
C ASN A 114 -9.30 -17.37 -9.69
N SER A 115 -9.79 -16.75 -8.65
CA SER A 115 -8.90 -16.06 -7.72
C SER A 115 -9.48 -15.91 -6.31
N VAL A 116 -8.59 -15.73 -5.35
CA VAL A 116 -8.91 -15.28 -4.00
C VAL A 116 -8.06 -14.05 -3.72
N ASN A 117 -8.70 -12.98 -3.26
CA ASN A 117 -8.04 -11.73 -2.93
C ASN A 117 -8.36 -11.34 -1.51
N TRP A 118 -7.37 -10.90 -0.75
CA TRP A 118 -7.59 -10.41 0.62
C TRP A 118 -6.52 -9.42 1.04
N TYR A 119 -6.80 -8.71 2.14
CA TYR A 119 -5.89 -7.75 2.76
C TYR A 119 -5.56 -8.18 4.17
N SER A 120 -4.31 -8.15 4.53
CA SER A 120 -3.85 -8.42 5.89
C SER A 120 -2.48 -7.75 6.11
N ASN A 121 -2.30 -7.15 7.29
CA ASN A 121 -1.01 -6.57 7.69
C ASN A 121 -0.39 -5.60 6.68
N ASN A 122 -1.19 -4.70 6.15
CA ASN A 122 -0.79 -3.68 5.17
C ASN A 122 -0.26 -4.28 3.86
N ARG A 123 -0.74 -5.44 3.54
CA ARG A 123 -0.43 -6.13 2.27
C ARG A 123 -1.69 -6.61 1.62
N GLU A 124 -1.67 -6.62 0.33
CA GLU A 124 -2.68 -7.23 -0.50
C GLU A 124 -2.16 -8.55 -1.04
N TYR A 125 -3.01 -9.54 -1.05
CA TYR A 125 -2.67 -10.87 -1.49
C TYR A 125 -3.66 -11.36 -2.54
N TYR A 126 -3.12 -12.08 -3.54
CA TYR A 126 -3.92 -12.72 -4.57
C TYR A 126 -3.41 -14.14 -4.79
N VAL A 127 -4.31 -15.08 -4.84
CA VAL A 127 -4.05 -16.41 -5.40
C VAL A 127 -4.87 -16.51 -6.66
N VAL A 128 -4.23 -16.76 -7.80
CA VAL A 128 -4.88 -16.77 -9.12
C VAL A 128 -4.53 -18.04 -9.86
N SER A 129 -5.53 -18.70 -10.43
CA SER A 129 -5.35 -19.90 -11.23
C SER A 129 -6.50 -20.11 -12.21
N ASP A 130 -6.16 -20.58 -13.39
CA ASP A 130 -7.15 -21.01 -14.39
C ASP A 130 -7.43 -22.51 -14.32
N SER A 131 -6.73 -23.25 -13.48
CA SER A 131 -6.84 -24.71 -13.41
C SER A 131 -7.34 -25.26 -12.08
N LEU A 132 -7.26 -24.46 -11.02
CA LEU A 132 -7.68 -24.88 -9.69
C LEU A 132 -9.15 -24.56 -9.44
N SER A 133 -9.79 -25.39 -8.61
CA SER A 133 -11.13 -25.11 -8.12
C SER A 133 -11.12 -23.99 -7.09
N GLN A 134 -12.27 -23.35 -6.87
CA GLN A 134 -12.42 -22.33 -5.82
C GLN A 134 -12.04 -22.89 -4.45
N GLU A 135 -12.39 -24.14 -4.16
CA GLU A 135 -12.05 -24.79 -2.90
C GLU A 135 -10.55 -24.88 -2.70
N GLU A 136 -9.82 -25.27 -3.74
CA GLU A 136 -8.36 -25.34 -3.67
C GLU A 136 -7.70 -23.97 -3.52
N LEU A 137 -8.22 -22.97 -4.23
CA LEU A 137 -7.76 -21.57 -4.09
C LEU A 137 -7.95 -21.07 -2.66
N VAL A 138 -9.09 -21.37 -2.06
CA VAL A 138 -9.40 -21.02 -0.68
C VAL A 138 -8.46 -21.75 0.29
N ASN A 139 -8.18 -23.03 0.05
CA ASN A 139 -7.27 -23.81 0.89
C ASN A 139 -5.84 -23.24 0.85
N ILE A 140 -5.38 -22.83 -0.33
CA ILE A 140 -4.09 -22.14 -0.46
C ILE A 140 -4.11 -20.84 0.33
N ALA A 141 -5.13 -20.01 0.14
CA ALA A 141 -5.26 -18.74 0.84
C ALA A 141 -5.29 -18.90 2.35
N LYS A 142 -6.03 -19.86 2.85
CA LYS A 142 -6.12 -20.16 4.29
C LYS A 142 -4.77 -20.59 4.86
N SER A 143 -3.96 -21.28 4.08
CA SER A 143 -2.62 -21.69 4.52
C SER A 143 -1.66 -20.50 4.65
N ILE A 144 -1.86 -19.46 3.88
CA ILE A 144 -1.06 -18.24 3.93
C ILE A 144 -1.44 -17.40 5.16
N SER A 145 -2.71 -17.23 5.41
CA SER A 145 -3.21 -16.45 6.53
C SER A 145 -2.69 -16.93 7.87
N VAL A 146 -2.61 -18.26 8.05
CA VAL A 146 -2.13 -18.85 9.30
C VAL A 146 -0.68 -18.49 9.57
N MET A 147 0.13 -18.33 8.53
CA MET A 147 1.53 -17.94 8.72
C MET A 147 1.70 -16.49 9.12
N ALA A 148 0.84 -15.63 8.68
CA ALA A 148 0.94 -14.21 8.99
C ALA A 148 0.68 -13.92 10.48
N VAL A 149 -0.02 -14.80 11.16
CA VAL A 149 -0.37 -14.65 12.59
C VAL A 149 0.73 -15.22 13.50
N GLY A 150 1.59 -16.04 12.97
CA GLY A 150 2.59 -16.79 13.76
C GLY A 150 3.85 -15.99 14.14
N LYS A 151 3.83 -14.69 13.96
CA LYS A 151 4.98 -13.88 14.33
C LYS A 151 4.74 -13.18 15.67
#